data_6f53483e0ea28dfc8704dac0d7178dcd
#
_entry.id   6f53483e0ea28dfc8704dac0d7178dcd
#
_cell.length_a   1.000
_cell.length_b   1.000
_cell.length_c   1.000
_cell.angle_alpha   90.00
_cell.angle_beta   90.00
_cell.angle_gamma   90.00
#
_symmetry.space_group_name_H-M   'P 1'
#
loop_
_entity.id
_entity.type
_entity.pdbx_description
1 polymer ?
#
loop_
_entity_poly.entity_id
_entity_poly.type
_entity_poly.pdbx_seq_one_letter_code
_entity_poly.pdbx_strand_id
1 'polypeptide(L)'
;MKIGDLARRTGLSAHTIRYYERIGLLPYAPRDPSRQRGYGASILTWIAFLGRLRTTGMPIRDMLRYTQLRERGPDTLDERRILLEAHRAKVRAHLAELQDCLVVLDTKIAGYAGSDMVEMDNDATDQPTRALRERLARPIGD
;
A
#
# COMPACT_ATOMS: atom_id res chain seq x y z
N MET A 1 -17.02 15.31 12.64
CA MET A 1 -16.69 15.50 11.18
C MET A 1 -17.65 14.65 10.37
N LYS A 2 -18.24 15.22 9.36
CA LYS A 2 -19.17 14.52 8.47
C LYS A 2 -18.39 13.82 7.34
N ILE A 3 -19.04 12.87 6.67
CA ILE A 3 -18.39 12.07 5.62
C ILE A 3 -17.82 12.93 4.48
N GLY A 4 -18.48 14.04 4.14
CA GLY A 4 -17.97 14.96 3.13
C GLY A 4 -16.66 15.63 3.53
N ASP A 5 -16.54 16.02 4.79
CA ASP A 5 -15.30 16.58 5.32
C ASP A 5 -14.19 15.54 5.36
N LEU A 6 -14.54 14.32 5.77
CA LEU A 6 -13.59 13.22 5.81
C LEU A 6 -13.08 12.90 4.41
N ALA A 7 -13.96 12.86 3.43
CA ALA A 7 -13.59 12.61 2.03
C ALA A 7 -12.61 13.68 1.53
N ARG A 8 -12.87 14.96 1.78
CA ARG A 8 -11.97 16.05 1.39
C ARG A 8 -10.60 15.95 2.04
N ARG A 9 -10.56 15.65 3.34
CA ARG A 9 -9.31 15.59 4.11
C ARG A 9 -8.45 14.38 3.80
N THR A 10 -9.05 13.28 3.39
CA THR A 10 -8.33 12.02 3.12
C THR A 10 -8.05 11.79 1.65
N GLY A 11 -8.73 12.51 0.76
CA GLY A 11 -8.67 12.24 -0.67
C GLY A 11 -9.46 11.02 -1.11
N LEU A 12 -10.17 10.37 -0.19
CA LEU A 12 -11.02 9.22 -0.49
C LEU A 12 -12.42 9.69 -0.89
N SER A 13 -13.08 8.95 -1.77
CA SER A 13 -14.49 9.20 -2.05
C SER A 13 -15.38 8.77 -0.88
N ALA A 14 -16.54 9.37 -0.74
CA ALA A 14 -17.54 8.93 0.24
C ALA A 14 -17.91 7.47 0.03
N HIS A 15 -17.95 7.02 -1.22
CA HIS A 15 -18.22 5.62 -1.56
C HIS A 15 -17.14 4.68 -0.97
N THR A 16 -15.87 5.03 -1.11
CA THR A 16 -14.76 4.25 -0.56
C THR A 16 -14.80 4.21 0.96
N ILE A 17 -15.12 5.34 1.60
CA ILE A 17 -15.25 5.40 3.06
C ILE A 17 -16.36 4.48 3.55
N ARG A 18 -17.52 4.50 2.91
CA ARG A 18 -18.63 3.59 3.23
C ARG A 18 -18.28 2.13 3.01
N TYR A 19 -17.52 1.84 1.94
CA TYR A 19 -17.03 0.50 1.67
C TYR A 19 -16.10 0.02 2.80
N TYR A 20 -15.17 0.86 3.24
CA TYR A 20 -14.26 0.52 4.34
C TYR A 20 -15.01 0.28 5.66
N GLU A 21 -16.04 1.06 5.94
CA GLU A 21 -16.92 0.79 7.09
C GLU A 21 -17.60 -0.57 6.96
N ARG A 22 -18.16 -0.85 5.80
CA ARG A 22 -18.92 -2.08 5.54
C ARG A 22 -18.08 -3.33 5.68
N ILE A 23 -16.81 -3.30 5.24
CA ILE A 23 -15.92 -4.46 5.35
C ILE A 23 -15.19 -4.55 6.69
N GLY A 24 -15.32 -3.55 7.55
CA GLY A 24 -14.75 -3.57 8.90
C GLY A 24 -13.39 -2.91 9.06
N LEU A 25 -12.89 -2.20 8.05
CA LEU A 25 -11.63 -1.44 8.17
C LEU A 25 -11.79 -0.16 8.99
N LEU A 26 -12.97 0.44 8.96
CA LEU A 26 -13.29 1.64 9.74
C LEU A 26 -14.46 1.34 10.68
N PRO A 27 -14.47 1.92 11.89
CA PRO A 27 -15.64 1.83 12.75
C PRO A 27 -16.81 2.55 12.10
N TYR A 28 -18.02 2.05 12.31
CA TYR A 28 -19.21 2.79 11.93
C TYR A 28 -19.27 4.09 12.73
N ALA A 29 -19.43 5.19 12.00
CA ALA A 29 -19.60 6.48 12.66
C ALA A 29 -20.94 6.54 13.37
N PRO A 30 -20.99 7.00 14.63
CA PRO A 30 -22.25 7.25 15.30
C PRO A 30 -23.03 8.30 14.51
N ARG A 31 -24.35 8.10 14.40
CA ARG A 31 -25.22 9.08 13.76
C ARG A 31 -25.61 10.13 14.78
N ASP A 32 -25.53 11.40 14.39
CA ASP A 32 -26.04 12.49 15.20
C ASP A 32 -27.59 12.53 15.17
N PRO A 33 -28.23 13.45 15.91
CA PRO A 33 -29.69 13.56 15.89
C PRO A 33 -30.31 13.80 14.51
N SER A 34 -29.54 14.32 13.56
CA SER A 34 -30.00 14.49 12.17
C SER A 34 -29.77 13.25 11.31
N ARG A 35 -29.32 12.14 11.90
CA ARG A 35 -28.98 10.87 11.29
C ARG A 35 -27.82 10.96 10.28
N GLN A 36 -26.99 11.99 10.40
CA GLN A 36 -25.76 12.09 9.63
C GLN A 36 -24.61 11.42 10.39
N ARG A 37 -23.69 10.81 9.63
CA ARG A 37 -22.52 10.15 10.22
C ARG A 37 -21.51 11.18 10.71
N GLY A 38 -21.08 11.01 11.97
CA GLY A 38 -20.03 11.81 12.57
C GLY A 38 -18.76 11.01 12.82
N TYR A 39 -17.62 11.54 12.44
CA TYR A 39 -16.31 10.91 12.64
C TYR A 39 -15.47 11.76 13.58
N GLY A 40 -14.77 11.10 14.51
CA GLY A 40 -13.80 11.76 15.37
C GLY A 40 -12.50 12.08 14.64
N ALA A 41 -11.71 13.01 15.19
CA ALA A 41 -10.45 13.42 14.58
C ALA A 41 -9.42 12.28 14.45
N SER A 42 -9.46 11.31 15.36
CA SER A 42 -8.57 10.14 15.35
C SER A 42 -8.72 9.27 14.09
N ILE A 43 -9.85 9.35 13.40
CA ILE A 43 -10.08 8.61 12.18
C ILE A 43 -9.11 9.03 11.07
N LEU A 44 -8.69 10.29 11.05
CA LEU A 44 -7.73 10.77 10.05
C LEU A 44 -6.39 10.07 10.16
N THR A 45 -5.89 9.90 11.38
CA THR A 45 -4.64 9.17 11.63
C THR A 45 -4.77 7.71 11.22
N TRP A 46 -5.91 7.09 11.55
CA TRP A 46 -6.17 5.70 11.19
C TRP A 46 -6.24 5.49 9.68
N ILE A 47 -6.97 6.34 8.98
CA ILE A 47 -7.06 6.27 7.52
C ILE A 47 -5.70 6.49 6.86
N ALA A 48 -4.90 7.43 7.37
CA ALA A 48 -3.54 7.66 6.87
C ALA A 48 -2.68 6.42 7.03
N PHE A 49 -2.76 5.74 8.17
CA PHE A 49 -2.04 4.49 8.42
C PHE A 49 -2.49 3.37 7.47
N LEU A 50 -3.80 3.18 7.31
CA LEU A 50 -4.34 2.21 6.34
C LEU A 50 -3.85 2.50 4.93
N GLY A 51 -3.77 3.78 4.56
CA GLY A 51 -3.25 4.21 3.27
C GLY A 51 -1.79 3.81 3.07
N ARG A 52 -0.97 3.89 4.13
CA ARG A 52 0.43 3.43 4.09
C ARG A 52 0.52 1.91 3.88
N LEU A 53 -0.31 1.15 4.56
CA LEU A 53 -0.37 -0.30 4.37
C LEU A 53 -0.78 -0.65 2.93
N ARG A 54 -1.78 0.03 2.41
CA ARG A 54 -2.27 -0.19 1.05
C ARG A 54 -1.22 0.17 0.01
N THR A 55 -0.60 1.33 0.13
CA THR A 55 0.44 1.80 -0.80
C THR A 55 1.63 0.84 -0.84
N THR A 56 1.97 0.22 0.28
CA THR A 56 3.07 -0.73 0.37
C THR A 56 2.67 -2.17 0.07
N GLY A 57 1.44 -2.40 -0.41
CA GLY A 57 1.01 -3.67 -0.95
C GLY A 57 0.44 -4.67 0.05
N MET A 58 0.05 -4.22 1.25
CA MET A 58 -0.61 -5.14 2.19
C MET A 58 -1.98 -5.54 1.64
N PRO A 59 -2.28 -6.85 1.55
CA PRO A 59 -3.61 -7.31 1.13
C PRO A 59 -4.69 -6.87 2.11
N ILE A 60 -5.90 -6.67 1.60
CA ILE A 60 -7.06 -6.25 2.42
C ILE A 60 -7.32 -7.23 3.57
N ARG A 61 -7.18 -8.53 3.33
CA ARG A 61 -7.36 -9.54 4.38
C ARG A 61 -6.41 -9.33 5.57
N ASP A 62 -5.17 -8.93 5.30
CA ASP A 62 -4.17 -8.67 6.35
C ASP A 62 -4.46 -7.35 7.05
N MET A 63 -4.95 -6.33 6.33
CA MET A 63 -5.41 -5.08 6.91
C MET A 63 -6.61 -5.32 7.85
N LEU A 64 -7.55 -6.17 7.44
CA LEU A 64 -8.68 -6.57 8.28
C LEU A 64 -8.20 -7.34 9.52
N ARG A 65 -7.25 -8.25 9.35
CA ARG A 65 -6.68 -8.99 10.48
C ARG A 65 -6.05 -8.04 11.50
N TYR A 66 -5.27 -7.08 11.04
CA TYR A 66 -4.68 -6.05 11.91
C TYR A 66 -5.76 -5.26 12.64
N THR A 67 -6.80 -4.82 11.94
CA THR A 67 -7.91 -4.06 12.51
C THR A 67 -8.64 -4.87 13.59
N GLN A 68 -8.91 -6.14 13.34
CA GLN A 68 -9.55 -7.03 14.30
C GLN A 68 -8.69 -7.21 15.55
N LEU A 69 -7.39 -7.40 15.39
CA LEU A 69 -6.47 -7.52 16.50
C LEU A 69 -6.46 -6.24 17.35
N ARG A 70 -6.43 -5.09 16.69
CA ARG A 70 -6.47 -3.79 17.37
C ARG A 70 -7.74 -3.62 18.19
N GLU A 71 -8.88 -4.02 17.66
CA GLU A 71 -10.18 -3.96 18.37
C GLU A 71 -10.23 -4.86 19.60
N ARG A 72 -9.49 -5.96 19.61
CA ARG A 72 -9.39 -6.86 20.74
C ARG A 72 -8.58 -6.29 21.90
N GLY A 73 -7.85 -5.21 21.68
CA GLY A 73 -7.18 -4.46 22.73
C GLY A 73 -5.73 -4.85 23.03
N PRO A 74 -5.21 -4.49 24.23
CA PRO A 74 -3.77 -4.58 24.53
C PRO A 74 -3.17 -5.98 24.50
N ASP A 75 -3.99 -7.01 24.67
CA ASP A 75 -3.51 -8.41 24.65
C ASP A 75 -2.99 -8.84 23.29
N THR A 76 -3.24 -8.06 22.24
CA THR A 76 -2.85 -8.40 20.85
C THR A 76 -1.63 -7.61 20.37
N LEU A 77 -0.92 -6.91 21.25
CA LEU A 77 0.22 -6.08 20.84
C LEU A 77 1.30 -6.89 20.12
N ASP A 78 1.64 -8.06 20.64
CA ASP A 78 2.66 -8.92 20.02
C ASP A 78 2.22 -9.44 18.66
N GLU A 79 0.97 -9.89 18.54
CA GLU A 79 0.42 -10.37 17.26
C GLU A 79 0.41 -9.26 16.21
N ARG A 80 0.03 -8.04 16.62
CA ARG A 80 0.05 -6.88 15.74
C ARG A 80 1.46 -6.54 15.26
N ARG A 81 2.41 -6.56 16.18
CA ARG A 81 3.82 -6.32 15.86
C ARG A 81 4.35 -7.36 14.86
N ILE A 82 4.08 -8.63 15.09
CA ILE A 82 4.51 -9.73 14.22
C ILE A 82 3.94 -9.55 12.80
N LEU A 83 2.67 -9.20 12.70
CA LEU A 83 2.02 -8.97 11.41
C LEU A 83 2.69 -7.81 10.65
N LEU A 84 2.95 -6.70 11.34
CA LEU A 84 3.60 -5.53 10.74
C LEU A 84 5.07 -5.81 10.39
N GLU A 85 5.79 -6.57 11.20
CA GLU A 85 7.17 -6.96 10.91
C GLU A 85 7.25 -7.84 9.66
N ALA A 86 6.33 -8.78 9.50
CA ALA A 86 6.25 -9.60 8.29
C ALA A 86 5.98 -8.76 7.05
N HIS A 87 5.07 -7.78 7.17
CA HIS A 87 4.80 -6.84 6.09
C HIS A 87 6.04 -5.98 5.76
N ARG A 88 6.70 -5.46 6.79
CA ARG A 88 7.93 -4.68 6.60
C ARG A 88 9.01 -5.46 5.86
N ALA A 89 9.16 -6.74 6.15
CA ALA A 89 10.13 -7.59 5.46
C ALA A 89 9.80 -7.69 3.95
N LYS A 90 8.53 -7.84 3.61
CA LYS A 90 8.08 -7.87 2.22
C LYS A 90 8.32 -6.53 1.51
N VAL A 91 8.08 -5.41 2.20
CA VAL A 91 8.32 -4.07 1.67
C VAL A 91 9.81 -3.87 1.39
N ARG A 92 10.67 -4.27 2.31
CA ARG A 92 12.12 -4.19 2.14
C ARG A 92 12.62 -5.02 0.96
N ALA A 93 12.10 -6.23 0.79
CA ALA A 93 12.44 -7.09 -0.34
C ALA A 93 12.01 -6.45 -1.67
N HIS A 94 10.81 -5.88 -1.71
CA HIS A 94 10.31 -5.19 -2.89
C HIS A 94 11.14 -3.93 -3.21
N LEU A 95 11.52 -3.18 -2.20
CA LEU A 95 12.39 -2.01 -2.36
C LEU A 95 13.74 -2.39 -2.95
N ALA A 96 14.34 -3.48 -2.47
CA ALA A 96 15.61 -3.97 -3.00
C ALA A 96 15.50 -4.34 -4.49
N GLU A 97 14.39 -4.97 -4.88
CA GLU A 97 14.13 -5.29 -6.29
C GLU A 97 13.99 -4.04 -7.16
N LEU A 98 13.26 -3.05 -6.67
CA LEU A 98 13.12 -1.79 -7.38
C LEU A 98 14.47 -1.10 -7.56
N GLN A 99 15.32 -1.15 -6.53
CA GLN A 99 16.69 -0.62 -6.62
C GLN A 99 17.51 -1.35 -7.68
N ASP A 100 17.41 -2.67 -7.75
CA ASP A 100 18.08 -3.46 -8.80
C ASP A 100 17.56 -3.09 -10.19
N CYS A 101 16.24 -2.91 -10.33
CA CYS A 101 15.66 -2.44 -11.59
C CYS A 101 16.18 -1.07 -12.00
N LEU A 102 16.34 -0.15 -11.04
CA LEU A 102 16.89 1.18 -11.32
C LEU A 102 18.31 1.10 -11.84
N VAL A 103 19.15 0.21 -11.29
CA VAL A 103 20.52 -0.01 -11.78
C VAL A 103 20.50 -0.43 -13.26
N VAL A 104 19.61 -1.36 -13.61
CA VAL A 104 19.48 -1.81 -15.00
C VAL A 104 19.04 -0.66 -15.92
N LEU A 105 18.05 0.12 -15.49
CA LEU A 105 17.57 1.28 -16.25
C LEU A 105 18.66 2.34 -16.41
N ASP A 106 19.38 2.65 -15.34
CA ASP A 106 20.46 3.64 -15.37
C ASP A 106 21.57 3.21 -16.32
N THR A 107 21.94 1.93 -16.31
CA THR A 107 22.94 1.36 -17.21
C THR A 107 22.50 1.47 -18.66
N LYS A 108 21.23 1.17 -18.94
CA LYS A 108 20.68 1.27 -20.29
C LYS A 108 20.68 2.72 -20.79
N ILE A 109 20.22 3.64 -19.94
CA ILE A 109 20.19 5.07 -20.26
C ILE A 109 21.60 5.60 -20.53
N ALA A 110 22.57 5.23 -19.70
CA ALA A 110 23.96 5.61 -19.89
C ALA A 110 24.53 5.08 -21.22
N GLY A 111 24.10 3.89 -21.65
CA GLY A 111 24.46 3.32 -22.96
C GLY A 111 23.99 4.19 -24.11
N TYR A 112 22.79 4.75 -24.02
CA TYR A 112 22.27 5.67 -25.05
C TYR A 112 22.97 7.02 -25.09
N ALA A 113 23.58 7.43 -24.01
CA ALA A 113 24.39 8.66 -23.98
C ALA A 113 25.70 8.54 -24.77
N GLY A 114 26.18 7.30 -24.99
CA GLY A 114 27.35 7.04 -25.84
C GLY A 114 26.92 6.80 -27.29
N SER A 115 27.50 7.52 -28.22
CA SER A 115 27.14 7.49 -29.66
C SER A 115 27.34 6.13 -30.34
N ASP A 116 28.18 5.26 -29.79
CA ASP A 116 28.55 3.97 -30.40
C ASP A 116 27.78 2.78 -29.82
N MET A 117 26.78 3.02 -28.94
CA MET A 117 26.11 1.97 -28.20
C MET A 117 24.79 1.49 -28.81
N VAL A 118 24.37 2.07 -29.94
CA VAL A 118 23.09 1.73 -30.58
C VAL A 118 23.05 0.26 -31.03
N GLU A 119 24.17 -0.30 -31.43
CA GLU A 119 24.26 -1.68 -31.90
C GLU A 119 24.16 -2.72 -30.77
N MET A 120 24.32 -2.30 -29.52
CA MET A 120 24.25 -3.17 -28.35
C MET A 120 22.84 -3.31 -27.77
N ASP A 121 21.86 -2.65 -28.36
CA ASP A 121 20.49 -2.61 -27.87
C ASP A 121 19.77 -3.96 -27.93
N ASN A 122 20.30 -4.92 -28.68
CA ASN A 122 19.74 -6.26 -28.81
C ASN A 122 20.47 -7.32 -27.99
N ASP A 123 21.29 -6.91 -27.02
CA ASP A 123 22.04 -7.85 -26.20
C ASP A 123 21.09 -8.62 -25.26
N ALA A 124 21.25 -9.95 -25.25
CA ALA A 124 20.47 -10.84 -24.38
C ALA A 124 20.67 -10.55 -22.89
N THR A 125 21.78 -9.92 -22.51
CA THR A 125 22.07 -9.52 -21.12
C THR A 125 21.13 -8.42 -20.62
N ASP A 126 20.44 -7.75 -21.52
CA ASP A 126 19.49 -6.69 -21.19
C ASP A 126 18.12 -7.22 -20.76
N GLN A 127 17.90 -8.52 -20.82
CA GLN A 127 16.63 -9.12 -20.43
C GLN A 127 16.57 -9.35 -18.91
N PRO A 128 15.46 -8.97 -18.26
CA PRO A 128 15.29 -9.25 -16.85
C PRO A 128 15.25 -10.75 -16.56
N THR A 129 15.67 -11.15 -15.38
CA THR A 129 15.59 -12.54 -14.95
C THR A 129 14.13 -12.99 -14.92
N ARG A 130 13.92 -14.32 -15.00
CA ARG A 130 12.57 -14.90 -14.92
C ARG A 130 11.83 -14.44 -13.67
N ALA A 131 12.50 -14.43 -12.52
CA ALA A 131 11.91 -14.01 -11.25
C ALA A 131 11.44 -12.55 -11.31
N LEU A 132 12.25 -11.67 -11.90
CA LEU A 132 11.90 -10.26 -12.05
C LEU A 132 10.71 -10.08 -13.00
N ARG A 133 10.67 -10.83 -14.11
CA ARG A 133 9.53 -10.80 -15.05
C ARG A 133 8.23 -11.23 -14.39
N GLU A 134 8.27 -12.29 -13.60
CA GLU A 134 7.10 -12.79 -12.88
C GLU A 134 6.58 -11.77 -11.89
N ARG A 135 7.46 -11.06 -11.19
CA ARG A 135 7.08 -10.02 -10.25
C ARG A 135 6.49 -8.78 -10.92
N LEU A 136 7.06 -8.34 -12.03
CA LEU A 136 6.54 -7.21 -12.79
C LEU A 136 5.18 -7.49 -13.40
N ALA A 137 4.88 -8.76 -13.69
CA ALA A 137 3.60 -9.19 -14.23
C ALA A 137 2.49 -9.29 -13.18
N ARG A 138 2.81 -9.27 -11.89
CA ARG A 138 1.81 -9.34 -10.82
C ARG A 138 1.20 -7.97 -10.55
N PRO A 139 -0.15 -7.88 -10.44
CA PRO A 139 -0.77 -6.63 -10.06
C PRO A 139 -0.37 -6.23 -8.64
N ILE A 140 -0.10 -4.95 -8.43
CA ILE A 140 0.26 -4.40 -7.14
C ILE A 140 -1.03 -4.11 -6.36
N GLY A 141 -1.12 -4.58 -5.13
CA GLY A 141 -2.14 -4.15 -4.19
C GLY A 141 -3.42 -4.97 -4.08
N ASP A 142 -3.41 -6.21 -4.46
CA ASP A 142 -4.53 -7.13 -4.18
C ASP A 142 -4.42 -7.81 -2.82
#